data_a2e2e8fe382d651d2d19bf3184ce2238
#
_entry.id   a2e2e8fe382d651d2d19bf3184ce2238
#
_cell.length_a   1.000
_cell.length_b   1.000
_cell.length_c   1.000
_cell.angle_alpha   90.00
_cell.angle_beta   90.00
_cell.angle_gamma   90.00
#
_symmetry.space_group_name_H-M   'P 1'
#
loop_
_entity.id
_entity.type
_entity.pdbx_description
1 polymer ?
#
loop_
_entity_poly.entity_id
_entity_poly.type
_entity_poly.pdbx_seq_one_letter_code
_entity_poly.pdbx_strand_id
1 'polypeptide(L)'
;LLPWLTSNVKNRFGVKTEVKNDLVSRWQMFDNLRRSLVGPATFALICLGIFVYDRLPIPDWPLWVVVGSTLLRILVNFGYTMRYCAKSSHYLIRFLFYLVVLPHHVYKMLDAVFRTLYRLYISHRKLLEWVTAEEVGKRSPNTFVGVCRRMLTGELLTAAIGAVLWLASGKELALIITLIWLSAPVWVYLISRQLVPYQENPDPAEQAYF
;
A
#
# COMPACT_ATOMS: atom_id res chain seq x y z
N LEU A 1 -1.82 -14.00 -11.36
CA LEU A 1 -0.73 -13.58 -12.26
C LEU A 1 0.35 -14.65 -12.45
N LEU A 2 0.78 -15.36 -11.38
CA LEU A 2 1.85 -16.37 -11.46
C LEU A 2 1.63 -17.44 -12.55
N PRO A 3 0.43 -18.07 -12.71
CA PRO A 3 0.22 -19.02 -13.79
C PRO A 3 0.35 -18.43 -15.20
N TRP A 4 0.10 -17.12 -15.35
CA TRP A 4 0.20 -16.41 -16.63
C TRP A 4 1.62 -16.00 -17.00
N LEU A 5 2.55 -15.99 -16.04
CA LEU A 5 3.97 -15.80 -16.28
C LEU A 5 4.60 -17.06 -16.90
N THR A 6 4.01 -18.23 -16.61
CA THR A 6 4.36 -19.51 -17.25
C THR A 6 3.45 -19.71 -18.47
N SER A 7 3.99 -20.17 -19.56
CA SER A 7 3.26 -20.31 -20.84
C SER A 7 2.08 -21.29 -20.79
N ASN A 8 1.92 -22.05 -19.71
CA ASN A 8 0.92 -23.10 -19.57
C ASN A 8 -0.14 -22.74 -18.56
N VAL A 9 -1.29 -22.28 -19.01
CA VAL A 9 -2.46 -21.96 -18.16
C VAL A 9 -3.56 -22.98 -18.40
N LYS A 10 -4.18 -23.46 -17.32
CA LYS A 10 -5.40 -24.29 -17.43
C LYS A 10 -6.60 -23.38 -17.70
N ASN A 11 -7.35 -23.67 -18.75
CA ASN A 11 -8.62 -23.01 -19.03
C ASN A 11 -9.72 -23.46 -18.04
N ARG A 12 -10.92 -22.87 -18.14
CA ARG A 12 -12.08 -23.20 -17.30
C ARG A 12 -12.44 -24.69 -17.31
N PHE A 13 -12.08 -25.41 -18.36
CA PHE A 13 -12.38 -26.84 -18.55
C PHE A 13 -11.21 -27.75 -18.12
N GLY A 14 -10.17 -27.20 -17.49
CA GLY A 14 -9.00 -27.94 -17.04
C GLY A 14 -7.99 -28.29 -18.15
N VAL A 15 -8.24 -27.89 -19.38
CA VAL A 15 -7.34 -28.13 -20.52
C VAL A 15 -6.19 -27.12 -20.47
N LYS A 16 -4.95 -27.61 -20.56
CA LYS A 16 -3.77 -26.76 -20.66
C LYS A 16 -3.78 -26.04 -22.00
N THR A 17 -3.80 -24.73 -21.96
CA THR A 17 -3.74 -23.87 -23.15
C THR A 17 -2.41 -23.12 -23.11
N GLU A 18 -1.64 -23.22 -24.19
CA GLU A 18 -0.42 -22.44 -24.34
C GLU A 18 -0.80 -21.00 -24.68
N VAL A 19 -0.43 -20.07 -23.78
CA VAL A 19 -0.66 -18.64 -23.98
C VAL A 19 0.67 -18.02 -24.44
N LYS A 20 0.73 -17.59 -25.69
CA LYS A 20 1.87 -16.84 -26.24
C LYS A 20 1.81 -15.39 -25.73
N ASN A 21 2.34 -15.17 -24.53
CA ASN A 21 2.50 -13.83 -24.01
C ASN A 21 3.79 -13.20 -24.56
N ASP A 22 3.66 -12.01 -25.11
CA ASP A 22 4.79 -11.18 -25.49
C ASP A 22 5.64 -10.79 -24.27
N LEU A 23 6.92 -10.50 -24.48
CA LEU A 23 7.86 -10.09 -23.41
C LEU A 23 7.35 -8.86 -22.63
N VAL A 24 6.75 -7.90 -23.33
CA VAL A 24 6.16 -6.70 -22.70
C VAL A 24 5.02 -7.07 -21.74
N SER A 25 4.13 -7.97 -22.17
CA SER A 25 3.02 -8.44 -21.35
C SER A 25 3.51 -9.18 -20.09
N ARG A 26 4.54 -10.02 -20.23
CA ARG A 26 5.18 -10.71 -19.08
C ARG A 26 5.83 -9.71 -18.13
N TRP A 27 6.52 -8.70 -18.66
CA TRP A 27 7.11 -7.64 -17.85
C TRP A 27 6.05 -6.85 -17.08
N GLN A 28 4.94 -6.48 -17.72
CA GLN A 28 3.83 -5.78 -17.06
C GLN A 28 3.20 -6.61 -15.93
N MET A 29 3.01 -7.92 -16.16
CA MET A 29 2.51 -8.83 -15.10
C MET A 29 3.49 -8.94 -13.94
N PHE A 30 4.79 -9.06 -14.24
CA PHE A 30 5.85 -9.09 -13.22
C PHE A 30 5.91 -7.77 -12.43
N ASP A 31 5.83 -6.62 -13.11
CA ASP A 31 5.86 -5.31 -12.47
C ASP A 31 4.63 -5.10 -11.55
N ASN A 32 3.46 -5.56 -11.95
CA ASN A 32 2.28 -5.55 -11.09
C ASN A 32 2.45 -6.43 -9.84
N LEU A 33 3.03 -7.62 -10.00
CA LEU A 33 3.35 -8.50 -8.87
C LEU A 33 4.37 -7.84 -7.93
N ARG A 34 5.44 -7.29 -8.49
CA ARG A 34 6.45 -6.54 -7.73
C ARG A 34 5.83 -5.41 -6.92
N ARG A 35 4.96 -4.59 -7.53
CA ARG A 35 4.27 -3.48 -6.82
C ARG A 35 3.45 -3.98 -5.64
N SER A 36 2.80 -5.12 -5.78
CA SER A 36 2.03 -5.74 -4.69
C SER A 36 2.89 -6.24 -3.54
N LEU A 37 4.16 -6.57 -3.78
CA LEU A 37 5.07 -7.11 -2.76
C LEU A 37 5.93 -6.03 -2.08
N VAL A 38 6.09 -4.85 -2.69
CA VAL A 38 6.96 -3.78 -2.13
C VAL A 38 6.51 -3.35 -0.73
N GLY A 39 5.22 -3.15 -0.51
CA GLY A 39 4.68 -2.77 0.80
C GLY A 39 4.98 -3.81 1.89
N PRO A 40 4.54 -5.09 1.71
CA PRO A 40 4.87 -6.17 2.64
C PRO A 40 6.36 -6.36 2.88
N ALA A 41 7.20 -6.29 1.83
CA ALA A 41 8.65 -6.41 1.95
C ALA A 41 9.26 -5.25 2.77
N THR A 42 8.83 -4.02 2.51
CA THR A 42 9.29 -2.84 3.28
C THR A 42 8.93 -2.98 4.76
N PHE A 43 7.71 -3.38 5.05
CA PHE A 43 7.25 -3.61 6.43
C PHE A 43 8.05 -4.71 7.12
N ALA A 44 8.24 -5.85 6.45
CA ALA A 44 9.03 -6.95 6.96
C ALA A 44 10.48 -6.54 7.25
N LEU A 45 11.10 -5.73 6.37
CA LEU A 45 12.45 -5.22 6.58
C LEU A 45 12.55 -4.29 7.79
N ILE A 46 11.54 -3.43 8.03
CA ILE A 46 11.50 -2.59 9.23
C ILE A 46 11.39 -3.44 10.50
N CYS A 47 10.45 -4.41 10.52
CA CYS A 47 10.28 -5.32 11.65
C CYS A 47 11.56 -6.13 11.91
N LEU A 48 12.17 -6.67 10.86
CA LEU A 48 13.43 -7.41 10.93
C LEU A 48 14.57 -6.51 11.47
N GLY A 49 14.67 -5.28 10.97
CA GLY A 49 15.66 -4.32 11.44
C GLY A 49 15.55 -4.03 12.94
N ILE A 50 14.32 -3.86 13.45
CA ILE A 50 14.07 -3.67 14.88
C ILE A 50 14.46 -4.92 15.66
N PHE A 51 14.11 -6.13 15.19
CA PHE A 51 14.35 -7.39 15.87
C PHE A 51 15.83 -7.76 15.93
N VAL A 52 16.58 -7.50 14.85
CA VAL A 52 17.97 -8.00 14.65
C VAL A 52 19.01 -6.96 15.08
N TYR A 53 18.60 -5.75 15.43
CA TYR A 53 19.46 -4.58 15.68
C TYR A 53 20.71 -4.84 16.53
N ASP A 54 20.68 -5.71 17.55
CA ASP A 54 21.82 -6.02 18.42
C ASP A 54 22.36 -7.44 18.25
N ARG A 55 21.84 -8.22 17.31
CA ARG A 55 22.14 -9.65 17.21
C ARG A 55 23.12 -10.01 16.09
N LEU A 56 23.39 -9.06 15.19
CA LEU A 56 24.30 -9.28 14.05
C LEU A 56 25.42 -8.23 14.04
N PRO A 57 26.60 -8.56 13.49
CA PRO A 57 27.74 -7.64 13.39
C PRO A 57 27.47 -6.41 12.48
N ILE A 58 26.43 -6.48 11.65
CA ILE A 58 25.90 -5.34 10.87
C ILE A 58 24.39 -5.25 11.14
N PRO A 59 24.00 -4.78 12.35
CA PRO A 59 22.61 -4.88 12.81
C PRO A 59 21.64 -4.02 12.01
N ASP A 60 22.13 -2.94 11.42
CA ASP A 60 21.27 -1.90 10.80
C ASP A 60 21.00 -2.13 9.31
N TRP A 61 21.60 -3.16 8.69
CA TRP A 61 21.52 -3.35 7.25
C TRP A 61 20.06 -3.40 6.70
N PRO A 62 19.05 -3.99 7.40
CA PRO A 62 17.69 -4.00 6.88
C PRO A 62 17.09 -2.58 6.85
N LEU A 63 17.41 -1.76 7.86
CA LEU A 63 16.98 -0.36 7.91
C LEU A 63 17.67 0.45 6.81
N TRP A 64 18.97 0.23 6.57
CA TRP A 64 19.71 0.87 5.49
C TRP A 64 19.18 0.49 4.10
N VAL A 65 18.74 -0.75 3.91
CA VAL A 65 18.06 -1.17 2.66
C VAL A 65 16.75 -0.41 2.47
N VAL A 66 15.95 -0.24 3.52
CA VAL A 66 14.71 0.56 3.45
C VAL A 66 15.02 2.02 3.16
N VAL A 67 15.96 2.62 3.88
CA VAL A 67 16.39 4.01 3.68
C VAL A 67 16.96 4.20 2.28
N GLY A 68 17.90 3.34 1.87
CA GLY A 68 18.56 3.41 0.56
C GLY A 68 17.59 3.24 -0.61
N SER A 69 16.68 2.25 -0.53
CA SER A 69 15.67 2.04 -1.57
C SER A 69 14.70 3.21 -1.66
N THR A 70 14.44 3.87 -0.54
CA THR A 70 13.60 5.06 -0.47
C THR A 70 14.28 6.28 -1.03
N LEU A 71 15.53 6.53 -0.63
CA LEU A 71 16.35 7.61 -1.17
C LEU A 71 16.51 7.47 -2.68
N LEU A 72 16.77 6.27 -3.18
CA LEU A 72 16.85 5.99 -4.62
C LEU A 72 15.53 6.34 -5.32
N ARG A 73 14.40 5.98 -4.73
CA ARG A 73 13.08 6.30 -5.28
C ARG A 73 12.82 7.81 -5.30
N ILE A 74 13.23 8.52 -4.25
CA ILE A 74 13.14 9.99 -4.18
C ILE A 74 14.05 10.61 -5.24
N LEU A 75 15.30 10.16 -5.38
CA LEU A 75 16.25 10.67 -6.36
C LEU A 75 15.78 10.47 -7.79
N VAL A 76 15.26 9.28 -8.13
CA VAL A 76 14.70 8.98 -9.45
C VAL A 76 13.50 9.90 -9.75
N ASN A 77 12.59 10.06 -8.80
CA ASN A 77 11.44 10.94 -8.96
C ASN A 77 11.85 12.43 -8.98
N PHE A 78 12.89 12.81 -8.23
CA PHE A 78 13.44 14.17 -8.24
C PHE A 78 14.01 14.55 -9.62
N GLY A 79 14.72 13.64 -10.28
CA GLY A 79 15.19 13.84 -11.66
C GLY A 79 14.05 14.08 -12.66
N TYR A 80 12.94 13.36 -12.51
CA TYR A 80 11.72 13.59 -13.29
C TYR A 80 11.06 14.93 -12.94
N THR A 81 11.04 15.32 -11.67
CA THR A 81 10.34 16.51 -11.18
C THR A 81 11.09 17.80 -11.51
N MET A 82 12.42 17.79 -11.45
CA MET A 82 13.25 18.93 -11.90
C MET A 82 12.99 19.27 -13.39
N ARG A 83 12.62 18.29 -14.19
CA ARG A 83 12.32 18.47 -15.61
C ARG A 83 10.93 19.08 -15.87
N TYR A 84 9.98 18.95 -14.92
CA TYR A 84 8.56 19.29 -15.11
C TYR A 84 7.99 20.27 -14.09
N CYS A 85 8.81 21.03 -13.38
CA CYS A 85 8.39 22.06 -12.40
C CYS A 85 7.36 21.57 -11.39
N ALA A 86 7.74 21.25 -10.19
CA ALA A 86 6.99 21.64 -8.98
C ALA A 86 7.49 21.00 -7.70
N LYS A 87 7.66 21.80 -6.70
CA LYS A 87 7.65 21.56 -5.25
C LYS A 87 8.09 20.16 -4.78
N SER A 88 9.38 19.96 -4.66
CA SER A 88 10.06 18.80 -4.06
C SER A 88 9.48 18.36 -2.69
N SER A 89 8.90 19.30 -1.92
CA SER A 89 8.30 19.04 -0.62
C SER A 89 7.14 18.02 -0.64
N HIS A 90 6.38 17.94 -1.73
CA HIS A 90 5.26 17.01 -1.83
C HIS A 90 5.69 15.54 -1.83
N TYR A 91 6.89 15.22 -2.33
CA TYR A 91 7.38 13.82 -2.33
C TYR A 91 7.77 13.36 -0.94
N LEU A 92 8.41 14.24 -0.16
CA LEU A 92 8.77 13.93 1.22
C LEU A 92 7.51 13.70 2.08
N ILE A 93 6.52 14.59 1.96
CA ILE A 93 5.25 14.45 2.69
C ILE A 93 4.53 13.15 2.31
N ARG A 94 4.44 12.83 1.02
CA ARG A 94 3.85 11.55 0.55
C ARG A 94 4.59 10.34 1.08
N PHE A 95 5.91 10.42 1.14
CA PHE A 95 6.73 9.35 1.67
C PHE A 95 6.54 9.16 3.17
N LEU A 96 6.58 10.25 3.95
CA LEU A 96 6.33 10.19 5.39
C LEU A 96 4.92 9.65 5.68
N PHE A 97 3.93 10.12 4.94
CA PHE A 97 2.57 9.58 5.02
C PHE A 97 2.51 8.08 4.68
N TYR A 98 3.20 7.66 3.63
CA TYR A 98 3.28 6.24 3.28
C TYR A 98 3.86 5.40 4.41
N LEU A 99 4.93 5.87 5.08
CA LEU A 99 5.52 5.16 6.22
C LEU A 99 4.56 5.05 7.41
N VAL A 100 3.81 6.11 7.70
CA VAL A 100 2.82 6.11 8.79
C VAL A 100 1.68 5.12 8.52
N VAL A 101 1.18 5.06 7.29
CA VAL A 101 0.05 4.21 6.90
C VAL A 101 0.51 2.80 6.47
N LEU A 102 1.82 2.53 6.43
CA LEU A 102 2.41 1.31 5.89
C LEU A 102 1.78 0.01 6.45
N PRO A 103 1.61 -0.20 7.77
CA PRO A 103 1.04 -1.45 8.29
C PRO A 103 -0.39 -1.68 7.81
N HIS A 104 -1.22 -0.63 7.81
CA HIS A 104 -2.59 -0.71 7.30
C HIS A 104 -2.61 -1.02 5.81
N HIS A 105 -1.73 -0.40 5.02
CA HIS A 105 -1.59 -0.68 3.60
C HIS A 105 -1.19 -2.14 3.35
N VAL A 106 -0.22 -2.65 4.12
CA VAL A 106 0.23 -4.05 4.06
C VAL A 106 -0.90 -5.00 4.42
N TYR A 107 -1.64 -4.72 5.50
CA TYR A 107 -2.82 -5.48 5.88
C TYR A 107 -3.82 -5.58 4.72
N LYS A 108 -4.17 -4.46 4.08
CA LYS A 108 -5.10 -4.43 2.94
C LYS A 108 -4.58 -5.21 1.74
N MET A 109 -3.29 -5.11 1.44
CA MET A 109 -2.68 -5.87 0.35
C MET A 109 -2.68 -7.37 0.61
N LEU A 110 -2.29 -7.78 1.81
CA LEU A 110 -2.30 -9.20 2.20
C LEU A 110 -3.72 -9.76 2.23
N ASP A 111 -4.68 -9.04 2.80
CA ASP A 111 -6.10 -9.44 2.78
C ASP A 111 -6.62 -9.64 1.35
N ALA A 112 -6.30 -8.71 0.43
CA ALA A 112 -6.68 -8.84 -0.98
C ALA A 112 -6.02 -10.06 -1.64
N VAL A 113 -4.73 -10.31 -1.37
CA VAL A 113 -4.01 -11.48 -1.90
C VAL A 113 -4.61 -12.78 -1.36
N PHE A 114 -4.79 -12.89 -0.04
CA PHE A 114 -5.35 -14.10 0.58
C PHE A 114 -6.78 -14.38 0.13
N ARG A 115 -7.65 -13.37 0.06
CA ARG A 115 -9.01 -13.52 -0.47
C ARG A 115 -9.00 -14.00 -1.92
N THR A 116 -8.12 -13.43 -2.74
CA THR A 116 -8.01 -13.83 -4.15
C THR A 116 -7.53 -15.27 -4.29
N LEU A 117 -6.51 -15.67 -3.52
CA LEU A 117 -6.02 -17.05 -3.52
C LEU A 117 -7.09 -18.05 -3.00
N TYR A 118 -7.78 -17.69 -1.92
CA TYR A 118 -8.88 -18.50 -1.39
C TYR A 118 -10.00 -18.66 -2.41
N ARG A 119 -10.41 -17.57 -3.07
CA ARG A 119 -11.44 -17.60 -4.12
C ARG A 119 -11.00 -18.43 -5.33
N LEU A 120 -9.73 -18.33 -5.69
CA LEU A 120 -9.17 -19.02 -6.86
C LEU A 120 -9.00 -20.52 -6.64
N TYR A 121 -8.50 -20.93 -5.47
CA TYR A 121 -8.09 -22.33 -5.23
C TYR A 121 -9.09 -23.13 -4.39
N ILE A 122 -9.90 -22.48 -3.56
CA ILE A 122 -10.78 -23.16 -2.60
C ILE A 122 -12.26 -22.95 -2.93
N SER A 123 -12.74 -21.71 -2.92
CA SER A 123 -14.19 -21.47 -3.01
C SER A 123 -14.72 -21.44 -4.44
N HIS A 124 -13.91 -21.10 -5.42
CA HIS A 124 -14.27 -20.93 -6.85
C HIS A 124 -15.49 -20.01 -7.09
N ARG A 125 -15.82 -19.15 -6.11
CA ARG A 125 -16.98 -18.26 -6.14
C ARG A 125 -16.54 -16.80 -6.10
N LYS A 126 -17.37 -15.89 -6.65
CA LYS A 126 -17.17 -14.43 -6.61
C LYS A 126 -15.82 -13.98 -7.19
N LEU A 127 -15.35 -14.62 -8.25
CA LEU A 127 -14.05 -14.32 -8.88
C LEU A 127 -14.03 -12.95 -9.56
N LEU A 128 -15.19 -12.43 -10.00
CA LEU A 128 -15.32 -11.15 -10.72
C LEU A 128 -16.11 -10.09 -9.92
N GLU A 129 -16.18 -10.24 -8.60
CA GLU A 129 -16.83 -9.25 -7.76
C GLU A 129 -15.96 -7.98 -7.71
N TRP A 130 -16.45 -6.94 -8.37
CA TRP A 130 -15.78 -5.65 -8.42
C TRP A 130 -16.74 -4.54 -7.95
N VAL A 131 -16.26 -3.71 -7.05
CA VAL A 131 -17.00 -2.58 -6.50
C VAL A 131 -16.27 -1.30 -6.89
N THR A 132 -16.98 -0.31 -7.41
CA THR A 132 -16.37 0.96 -7.79
C THR A 132 -15.91 1.76 -6.58
N ALA A 133 -14.87 2.57 -6.73
CA ALA A 133 -14.39 3.46 -5.68
C ALA A 133 -15.50 4.45 -5.24
N GLU A 134 -16.34 4.89 -6.18
CA GLU A 134 -17.49 5.75 -5.92
C GLU A 134 -18.52 5.09 -5.01
N GLU A 135 -18.86 3.82 -5.27
CA GLU A 135 -19.81 3.06 -4.44
C GLU A 135 -19.26 2.83 -3.03
N VAL A 136 -17.97 2.52 -2.90
CA VAL A 136 -17.31 2.42 -1.60
C VAL A 136 -17.33 3.77 -0.88
N GLY A 137 -17.08 4.87 -1.59
CA GLY A 137 -17.14 6.23 -1.05
C GLY A 137 -18.53 6.59 -0.51
N LYS A 138 -19.59 6.29 -1.26
CA LYS A 138 -20.99 6.55 -0.85
C LYS A 138 -21.40 5.73 0.39
N ARG A 139 -20.91 4.50 0.53
CA ARG A 139 -21.23 3.62 1.67
C ARG A 139 -20.46 3.94 2.94
N SER A 140 -19.42 4.76 2.86
CA SER A 140 -18.49 4.99 3.95
C SER A 140 -18.60 6.42 4.47
N PRO A 141 -19.12 6.64 5.70
CA PRO A 141 -19.17 8.00 6.27
C PRO A 141 -17.74 8.54 6.44
N ASN A 142 -17.51 9.76 5.98
CA ASN A 142 -16.20 10.42 6.05
C ASN A 142 -16.01 11.15 7.39
N THR A 143 -16.40 10.47 8.48
CA THR A 143 -16.23 10.92 9.87
C THR A 143 -14.99 10.27 10.46
N PHE A 144 -14.40 10.91 11.48
CA PHE A 144 -13.25 10.34 12.20
C PHE A 144 -13.55 8.93 12.73
N VAL A 145 -14.70 8.73 13.35
CA VAL A 145 -15.14 7.42 13.84
C VAL A 145 -15.28 6.41 12.70
N GLY A 146 -15.81 6.83 11.55
CA GLY A 146 -15.91 6.00 10.36
C GLY A 146 -14.53 5.55 9.84
N VAL A 147 -13.54 6.44 9.85
CA VAL A 147 -12.15 6.10 9.48
C VAL A 147 -11.55 5.13 10.49
N CYS A 148 -11.65 5.40 11.78
CA CYS A 148 -11.15 4.51 12.84
C CYS A 148 -11.77 3.10 12.71
N ARG A 149 -13.08 3.01 12.50
CA ARG A 149 -13.77 1.72 12.35
C ARG A 149 -13.28 0.93 11.14
N ARG A 150 -13.03 1.60 10.01
CA ARG A 150 -12.48 0.95 8.80
C ARG A 150 -11.05 0.47 8.97
N MET A 151 -10.25 1.16 9.78
CA MET A 151 -8.86 0.83 10.03
C MET A 151 -8.66 -0.11 11.22
N LEU A 152 -9.68 -0.31 12.06
CA LEU A 152 -9.60 -0.99 13.36
C LEU A 152 -8.84 -2.32 13.29
N THR A 153 -9.18 -3.20 12.35
CA THR A 153 -8.52 -4.52 12.23
C THR A 153 -7.04 -4.39 11.94
N GLY A 154 -6.67 -3.47 11.02
CA GLY A 154 -5.27 -3.19 10.70
C GLY A 154 -4.52 -2.62 11.91
N GLU A 155 -5.14 -1.71 12.66
CA GLU A 155 -4.56 -1.10 13.85
C GLU A 155 -4.38 -2.09 15.01
N LEU A 156 -5.34 -2.99 15.23
CA LEU A 156 -5.21 -4.06 16.22
C LEU A 156 -4.06 -5.01 15.88
N LEU A 157 -3.91 -5.38 14.61
CA LEU A 157 -2.77 -6.19 14.16
C LEU A 157 -1.45 -5.44 14.31
N THR A 158 -1.43 -4.15 14.01
CA THR A 158 -0.25 -3.29 14.19
C THR A 158 0.14 -3.22 15.66
N ALA A 159 -0.81 -3.02 16.56
CA ALA A 159 -0.57 -3.02 18.00
C ALA A 159 -0.02 -4.37 18.48
N ALA A 160 -0.58 -5.49 18.02
CA ALA A 160 -0.12 -6.82 18.37
C ALA A 160 1.33 -7.08 17.87
N ILE A 161 1.63 -6.73 16.63
CA ILE A 161 2.98 -6.86 16.06
C ILE A 161 3.96 -5.96 16.82
N GLY A 162 3.58 -4.71 17.10
CA GLY A 162 4.40 -3.78 17.86
C GLY A 162 4.71 -4.28 19.29
N ALA A 163 3.70 -4.84 19.98
CA ALA A 163 3.90 -5.46 21.29
C ALA A 163 4.88 -6.65 21.23
N VAL A 164 4.73 -7.52 20.22
CA VAL A 164 5.67 -8.63 20.02
C VAL A 164 7.08 -8.12 19.74
N LEU A 165 7.24 -7.11 18.89
CA LEU A 165 8.54 -6.52 18.59
C LEU A 165 9.17 -5.89 19.83
N TRP A 166 8.40 -5.19 20.63
CA TRP A 166 8.88 -4.60 21.89
C TRP A 166 9.30 -5.65 22.90
N LEU A 167 8.46 -6.67 23.15
CA LEU A 167 8.77 -7.76 24.08
C LEU A 167 10.00 -8.57 23.63
N ALA A 168 10.16 -8.78 22.31
CA ALA A 168 11.25 -9.56 21.77
C ALA A 168 12.58 -8.78 21.69
N SER A 169 12.52 -7.46 21.44
CA SER A 169 13.73 -6.60 21.29
C SER A 169 14.11 -5.88 22.57
N GLY A 170 13.15 -5.61 23.46
CA GLY A 170 13.33 -4.78 24.66
C GLY A 170 13.59 -3.30 24.37
N LYS A 171 13.32 -2.82 23.16
CA LYS A 171 13.74 -1.49 22.69
C LYS A 171 12.61 -0.49 22.65
N GLU A 172 12.89 0.72 23.12
CA GLU A 172 11.97 1.86 23.04
C GLU A 172 11.67 2.25 21.59
N LEU A 173 12.60 2.02 20.67
CA LEU A 173 12.41 2.27 19.24
C LEU A 173 11.19 1.50 18.68
N ALA A 174 10.96 0.26 19.11
CA ALA A 174 9.80 -0.53 18.71
C ALA A 174 8.50 0.14 19.15
N LEU A 175 8.46 0.70 20.37
CA LEU A 175 7.30 1.45 20.87
C LEU A 175 7.07 2.74 20.07
N ILE A 176 8.13 3.51 19.83
CA ILE A 176 8.04 4.78 19.08
C ILE A 176 7.47 4.52 17.69
N ILE A 177 8.03 3.54 16.95
CA ILE A 177 7.55 3.20 15.62
C ILE A 177 6.11 2.71 15.65
N THR A 178 5.75 1.89 16.63
CA THR A 178 4.37 1.40 16.79
C THR A 178 3.39 2.54 17.05
N LEU A 179 3.74 3.50 17.91
CA LEU A 179 2.91 4.68 18.17
C LEU A 179 2.73 5.55 16.92
N ILE A 180 3.79 5.73 16.12
CA ILE A 180 3.70 6.41 14.83
C ILE A 180 2.71 5.69 13.91
N TRP A 181 2.78 4.38 13.81
CA TRP A 181 1.86 3.58 13.00
C TRP A 181 0.42 3.65 13.51
N LEU A 182 0.19 3.57 14.81
CA LEU A 182 -1.14 3.68 15.41
C LEU A 182 -1.76 5.09 15.27
N SER A 183 -0.97 6.10 14.91
CA SER A 183 -1.48 7.43 14.57
C SER A 183 -2.10 7.52 13.18
N ALA A 184 -1.98 6.47 12.34
CA ALA A 184 -2.43 6.47 10.94
C ALA A 184 -3.90 6.91 10.74
N PRO A 185 -4.89 6.49 11.55
CA PRO A 185 -6.29 6.93 11.37
C PRO A 185 -6.46 8.44 11.45
N VAL A 186 -5.67 9.13 12.29
CA VAL A 186 -5.71 10.60 12.43
C VAL A 186 -5.25 11.24 11.12
N TRP A 187 -4.12 10.80 10.58
CA TRP A 187 -3.56 11.33 9.34
C TRP A 187 -4.44 11.04 8.14
N VAL A 188 -4.99 9.82 8.05
CA VAL A 188 -5.94 9.44 7.00
C VAL A 188 -7.18 10.32 7.07
N TYR A 189 -7.73 10.58 8.26
CA TYR A 189 -8.88 11.47 8.42
C TYR A 189 -8.57 12.90 7.99
N LEU A 190 -7.44 13.45 8.44
CA LEU A 190 -7.04 14.83 8.10
C LEU A 190 -6.88 15.03 6.59
N ILE A 191 -6.31 14.05 5.89
CA ILE A 191 -6.08 14.13 4.43
C ILE A 191 -7.36 13.84 3.63
N SER A 192 -8.22 12.95 4.12
CA SER A 192 -9.47 12.59 3.46
C SER A 192 -10.62 13.57 3.74
N ARG A 193 -10.38 14.57 4.57
CA ARG A 193 -11.36 15.60 4.89
C ARG A 193 -11.74 16.34 3.61
N GLN A 194 -13.02 16.32 3.27
CA GLN A 194 -13.52 17.10 2.13
C GLN A 194 -13.26 18.58 2.42
N LEU A 195 -12.44 19.19 1.61
CA LEU A 195 -12.45 20.65 1.47
C LEU A 195 -13.84 21.03 0.98
N VAL A 196 -14.34 22.18 1.45
CA VAL A 196 -15.62 22.75 0.98
C VAL A 196 -15.69 22.55 -0.53
N PRO A 197 -16.79 21.98 -1.07
CA PRO A 197 -16.89 21.78 -2.50
C PRO A 197 -16.66 23.14 -3.16
N TYR A 198 -15.69 23.20 -4.06
CA TYR A 198 -15.51 24.36 -4.93
C TYR A 198 -16.82 24.53 -5.68
N GLN A 199 -17.60 25.53 -5.31
CA GLN A 199 -18.74 25.94 -6.12
C GLN A 199 -18.11 26.59 -7.35
N GLU A 200 -18.02 25.83 -8.42
CA GLU A 200 -17.92 26.44 -9.74
C GLU A 200 -19.14 27.30 -9.92
N ASN A 201 -19.00 28.59 -9.68
CA ASN A 201 -19.88 29.56 -10.34
C ASN A 201 -19.36 29.61 -11.78
N PRO A 202 -20.00 28.93 -12.73
CA PRO A 202 -19.57 28.99 -14.11
C PRO A 202 -19.66 30.47 -14.52
N ASP A 203 -18.59 30.96 -15.15
CA ASP A 203 -18.54 32.30 -15.69
C ASP A 203 -19.82 32.53 -16.55
N PRO A 204 -20.50 33.71 -16.44
CA PRO A 204 -21.67 34.01 -17.27
C PRO A 204 -21.44 33.72 -18.76
N ALA A 205 -20.21 33.81 -19.23
CA ALA A 205 -19.83 33.44 -20.60
C ALA A 205 -19.90 31.91 -20.84
N GLU A 206 -19.59 31.07 -19.84
CA GLU A 206 -19.71 29.61 -19.95
C GLU A 206 -21.14 29.12 -19.84
N GLN A 207 -22.00 29.83 -19.08
CA GLN A 207 -23.45 29.54 -19.01
C GLN A 207 -24.16 29.73 -20.32
N ALA A 208 -23.63 30.57 -21.22
CA ALA A 208 -24.20 30.80 -22.54
C ALA A 208 -23.95 29.68 -23.55
N TYR A 209 -23.07 28.72 -23.22
CA TYR A 209 -22.73 27.58 -24.08
C TYR A 209 -23.44 26.27 -23.70
N PHE A 210 -24.19 26.25 -22.61
CA PHE A 210 -25.04 25.14 -22.18
C PHE A 210 -26.52 25.52 -22.21
#